data_07da3ee057c6c2ba37b70268f60283f2
#
_entry.id   07da3ee057c6c2ba37b70268f60283f2
#
_cell.length_a   1.000
_cell.length_b   1.000
_cell.length_c   1.000
_cell.angle_alpha   90.00
_cell.angle_beta   90.00
_cell.angle_gamma   90.00
#
_symmetry.space_group_name_H-M   'P 1'
#
loop_
_entity.id
_entity.type
_entity.pdbx_description
1 polymer ?
#
loop_
_entity_poly.entity_id
_entity_poly.type
_entity_poly.pdbx_seq_one_letter_code
_entity_poly.pdbx_strand_id
1 'polypeptide(L)'
;DYQQKYPEIADLEGRGYYGRFRFDQYLDELGMTVGEALVSPMRFYIPVIFEALKRCGDAITGLVHNMGGGLTKGLRIGRNINYVKDNLFQPDPIFHLIQKESGENWKDMFEIYNMGMGFEIIADKEVTDDIISISESFGLEAKLVGRCQKSDGRNKVTVKSQQGDFQYPS
;
A
#
# COMPACT_ATOMS: atom_id res chain seq x y z
N ASP A 1 13.31 15.94 -24.30
CA ASP A 1 13.79 14.65 -23.83
C ASP A 1 13.93 14.68 -22.33
N TYR A 2 13.43 13.64 -21.63
CA TYR A 2 13.41 13.54 -20.16
C TYR A 2 14.82 13.50 -19.58
N GLN A 3 15.75 12.83 -20.25
CA GLN A 3 17.16 12.77 -19.83
C GLN A 3 17.87 14.12 -19.88
N GLN A 4 17.56 14.95 -20.88
CA GLN A 4 18.12 16.31 -20.95
C GLN A 4 17.56 17.21 -19.85
N LYS A 5 16.30 16.99 -19.45
CA LYS A 5 15.65 17.76 -18.41
C LYS A 5 16.06 17.33 -16.98
N TYR A 6 16.33 16.05 -16.81
CA TYR A 6 16.66 15.43 -15.53
C TYR A 6 17.88 14.50 -15.69
N PRO A 7 19.09 15.04 -15.85
CA PRO A 7 20.29 14.25 -16.10
C PRO A 7 20.61 13.26 -14.98
N GLU A 8 20.13 13.50 -13.78
CA GLU A 8 20.30 12.65 -12.61
C GLU A 8 19.58 11.30 -12.71
N ILE A 9 18.59 11.17 -13.58
CA ILE A 9 17.89 9.89 -13.82
C ILE A 9 18.51 9.03 -14.93
N ALA A 10 19.51 9.56 -15.63
CA ALA A 10 20.27 8.81 -16.61
C ALA A 10 21.38 8.03 -15.93
N ASP A 11 21.56 6.76 -16.27
CA ASP A 11 22.74 6.03 -15.84
C ASP A 11 24.02 6.51 -16.56
N LEU A 12 25.18 6.10 -16.10
CA LEU A 12 26.47 6.49 -16.65
C LEU A 12 26.67 6.08 -18.13
N GLU A 13 25.85 5.14 -18.62
CA GLU A 13 25.85 4.70 -20.01
C GLU A 13 24.75 5.39 -20.84
N GLY A 14 24.00 6.33 -20.26
CA GLY A 14 22.99 7.10 -20.97
C GLY A 14 21.72 6.31 -21.32
N ARG A 15 21.45 5.22 -20.62
CA ARG A 15 20.28 4.34 -20.86
C ARG A 15 18.94 4.93 -20.47
N GLY A 16 18.93 6.06 -19.80
CA GLY A 16 17.72 6.82 -19.52
C GLY A 16 16.91 6.38 -18.31
N TYR A 17 17.43 5.49 -17.49
CA TYR A 17 16.87 5.12 -16.20
C TYR A 17 17.98 4.87 -15.19
N TYR A 18 17.65 5.02 -13.94
CA TYR A 18 18.56 4.82 -12.82
C TYR A 18 18.37 3.43 -12.22
N GLY A 19 19.47 2.79 -11.81
CA GLY A 19 19.49 1.48 -11.17
C GLY A 19 20.27 0.44 -11.97
N ARG A 20 20.59 -0.68 -11.31
CA ARG A 20 21.42 -1.75 -11.90
C ARG A 20 20.64 -2.78 -12.70
N PHE A 21 19.31 -2.85 -12.54
CA PHE A 21 18.47 -3.82 -13.23
C PHE A 21 17.90 -3.23 -14.52
N ARG A 22 17.86 -4.07 -15.57
CA ARG A 22 17.18 -3.75 -16.81
C ARG A 22 15.74 -4.19 -16.77
N PHE A 23 14.86 -3.56 -17.54
CA PHE A 23 13.45 -3.93 -17.59
C PHE A 23 13.20 -5.35 -18.09
N ASP A 24 14.03 -5.84 -19.02
CA ASP A 24 13.97 -7.18 -19.61
C ASP A 24 14.66 -8.25 -18.73
N GLN A 25 15.28 -7.87 -17.63
CA GLN A 25 15.97 -8.79 -16.74
C GLN A 25 14.97 -9.57 -15.89
N TYR A 26 15.02 -10.91 -15.99
CA TYR A 26 14.27 -11.82 -15.12
C TYR A 26 14.97 -11.93 -13.76
N LEU A 27 14.19 -11.89 -12.69
CA LEU A 27 14.68 -12.08 -11.31
C LEU A 27 13.88 -13.20 -10.65
N ASP A 28 14.57 -14.22 -10.15
CA ASP A 28 13.95 -15.37 -9.48
C ASP A 28 13.10 -14.93 -8.27
N GLU A 29 13.56 -13.91 -7.54
CA GLU A 29 12.85 -13.34 -6.40
C GLU A 29 11.53 -12.67 -6.76
N LEU A 30 11.37 -12.22 -8.00
CA LEU A 30 10.13 -11.65 -8.53
C LEU A 30 9.27 -12.71 -9.25
N GLY A 31 9.88 -13.79 -9.76
CA GLY A 31 9.24 -14.77 -10.62
C GLY A 31 8.85 -14.22 -12.01
N MET A 32 9.37 -13.07 -12.39
CA MET A 32 9.10 -12.36 -13.64
C MET A 32 10.21 -11.36 -13.95
N THR A 33 10.13 -10.67 -15.08
CA THR A 33 11.06 -9.58 -15.37
C THR A 33 10.77 -8.34 -14.52
N VAL A 34 11.78 -7.49 -14.33
CA VAL A 34 11.64 -6.23 -13.58
C VAL A 34 10.56 -5.35 -14.24
N GLY A 35 10.52 -5.29 -15.56
CA GLY A 35 9.51 -4.53 -16.30
C GLY A 35 8.10 -5.05 -16.06
N GLU A 36 7.88 -6.36 -16.09
CA GLU A 36 6.57 -6.97 -15.79
C GLU A 36 6.12 -6.65 -14.37
N ALA A 37 7.03 -6.73 -13.39
CA ALA A 37 6.70 -6.40 -12.00
C ALA A 37 6.29 -4.92 -11.84
N LEU A 38 7.00 -4.00 -12.51
CA LEU A 38 6.71 -2.55 -12.44
C LEU A 38 5.42 -2.15 -13.14
N VAL A 39 5.05 -2.83 -14.23
CA VAL A 39 3.80 -2.55 -14.96
C VAL A 39 2.66 -3.47 -14.54
N SER A 40 2.85 -4.30 -13.52
CA SER A 40 1.79 -5.17 -13.00
C SER A 40 0.54 -4.35 -12.68
N PRO A 41 -0.63 -4.74 -13.23
CA PRO A 41 -1.82 -3.92 -13.11
C PRO A 41 -2.28 -3.81 -11.67
N MET A 42 -2.70 -2.62 -11.29
CA MET A 42 -3.38 -2.40 -10.02
C MET A 42 -4.69 -3.21 -9.99
N ARG A 43 -4.98 -3.79 -8.84
CA ARG A 43 -6.23 -4.53 -8.62
C ARG A 43 -7.44 -3.61 -8.75
N PHE A 44 -8.52 -4.11 -9.33
CA PHE A 44 -9.73 -3.34 -9.57
C PHE A 44 -10.70 -3.50 -8.40
N TYR A 45 -10.69 -2.54 -7.48
CA TYR A 45 -11.46 -2.59 -6.22
C TYR A 45 -12.92 -2.15 -6.35
N ILE A 46 -13.30 -1.45 -7.44
CA ILE A 46 -14.62 -0.82 -7.57
C ILE A 46 -15.79 -1.80 -7.38
N PRO A 47 -15.82 -3.01 -7.97
CA PRO A 47 -16.93 -3.94 -7.75
C PRO A 47 -17.09 -4.36 -6.29
N VAL A 48 -15.98 -4.60 -5.59
CA VAL A 48 -15.96 -4.95 -4.16
C VAL A 48 -16.53 -3.80 -3.33
N ILE A 49 -16.10 -2.57 -3.60
CA ILE A 49 -16.57 -1.39 -2.88
C ILE A 49 -18.05 -1.20 -3.06
N PHE A 50 -18.57 -1.31 -4.29
CA PHE A 50 -20.00 -1.18 -4.57
C PHE A 50 -20.84 -2.23 -3.83
N GLU A 51 -20.40 -3.50 -3.86
CA GLU A 51 -21.12 -4.56 -3.18
C GLU A 51 -21.04 -4.43 -1.66
N ALA A 52 -19.88 -4.03 -1.12
CA ALA A 52 -19.73 -3.74 0.31
C ALA A 52 -20.62 -2.58 0.77
N LEU A 53 -20.65 -1.47 0.03
CA LEU A 53 -21.53 -0.34 0.33
C LEU A 53 -23.01 -0.71 0.23
N LYS A 54 -23.39 -1.55 -0.70
CA LYS A 54 -24.77 -2.02 -0.85
C LYS A 54 -25.23 -2.88 0.32
N ARG A 55 -24.37 -3.76 0.85
CA ARG A 55 -24.72 -4.69 1.93
C ARG A 55 -24.46 -4.13 3.33
N CYS A 56 -23.38 -3.36 3.48
CA CYS A 56 -22.86 -2.93 4.77
C CYS A 56 -22.72 -1.41 4.86
N GLY A 57 -23.36 -0.63 3.97
CA GLY A 57 -23.10 0.81 3.81
C GLY A 57 -23.19 1.62 5.09
N ASP A 58 -24.18 1.36 5.94
CA ASP A 58 -24.38 2.09 7.21
C ASP A 58 -23.25 1.83 8.23
N ALA A 59 -22.58 0.69 8.12
CA ALA A 59 -21.46 0.32 8.97
C ALA A 59 -20.09 0.74 8.40
N ILE A 60 -20.01 1.19 7.14
CA ILE A 60 -18.77 1.64 6.51
C ILE A 60 -18.58 3.12 6.76
N THR A 61 -17.51 3.48 7.47
CA THR A 61 -17.22 4.86 7.89
C THR A 61 -16.06 5.50 7.13
N GLY A 62 -15.32 4.72 6.35
CA GLY A 62 -14.23 5.26 5.54
C GLY A 62 -13.72 4.31 4.45
N LEU A 63 -13.28 4.92 3.35
CA LEU A 63 -12.71 4.25 2.19
C LEU A 63 -11.37 4.90 1.87
N VAL A 64 -10.29 4.12 1.83
CA VAL A 64 -8.93 4.61 1.64
C VAL A 64 -8.27 3.88 0.49
N HIS A 65 -7.97 4.60 -0.57
CA HIS A 65 -7.15 4.11 -1.65
C HIS A 65 -5.68 4.48 -1.37
N ASN A 66 -4.84 3.49 -1.09
CA ASN A 66 -3.45 3.69 -0.66
C ASN A 66 -2.50 4.05 -1.81
N MET A 67 -2.97 4.86 -2.74
CA MET A 67 -2.15 5.43 -3.81
C MET A 67 -1.74 6.86 -3.46
N GLY A 68 -0.43 7.16 -3.59
CA GLY A 68 0.13 8.47 -3.26
C GLY A 68 0.02 8.80 -1.76
N GLY A 69 0.85 8.15 -0.96
CA GLY A 69 0.90 8.31 0.50
C GLY A 69 0.83 6.99 1.26
N GLY A 70 0.97 5.86 0.55
CA GLY A 70 1.14 4.53 1.15
C GLY A 70 0.15 4.23 2.27
N LEU A 71 0.64 3.60 3.31
CA LEU A 71 -0.18 3.24 4.47
C LEU A 71 -0.53 4.43 5.37
N THR A 72 0.06 5.60 5.14
CA THR A 72 -0.23 6.82 5.93
C THR A 72 -1.44 7.59 5.42
N LYS A 73 -2.05 7.15 4.32
CA LYS A 73 -3.20 7.82 3.69
C LYS A 73 -4.37 8.05 4.65
N GLY A 74 -4.58 7.14 5.61
CA GLY A 74 -5.59 7.27 6.67
C GLY A 74 -5.47 8.55 7.51
N LEU A 75 -4.29 9.18 7.60
CA LEU A 75 -4.11 10.45 8.31
C LEU A 75 -5.03 11.57 7.83
N ARG A 76 -5.50 11.46 6.58
CA ARG A 76 -6.33 12.48 5.92
C ARG A 76 -7.83 12.33 6.19
N ILE A 77 -8.25 11.26 6.89
CA ILE A 77 -9.65 10.97 7.18
C ILE A 77 -9.90 11.00 8.68
N GLY A 78 -11.12 11.39 9.05
CA GLY A 78 -11.54 11.47 10.44
C GLY A 78 -10.79 12.53 11.25
N ARG A 79 -10.99 12.51 12.55
CA ARG A 79 -10.33 13.42 13.50
C ARG A 79 -10.04 12.69 14.80
N ASN A 80 -8.85 12.91 15.35
CA ASN A 80 -8.42 12.33 16.61
C ASN A 80 -8.45 10.78 16.61
N ILE A 81 -7.99 10.19 15.50
CA ILE A 81 -7.97 8.74 15.30
C ILE A 81 -6.52 8.27 15.18
N ASN A 82 -6.20 7.18 15.89
CA ASN A 82 -5.01 6.38 15.62
C ASN A 82 -5.41 5.14 14.83
N TYR A 83 -4.97 5.05 13.60
CA TYR A 83 -5.13 3.88 12.73
C TYR A 83 -4.01 2.89 13.05
N VAL A 84 -4.30 1.89 13.87
CA VAL A 84 -3.34 0.84 14.25
C VAL A 84 -3.42 -0.27 13.22
N LYS A 85 -2.32 -0.52 12.51
CA LYS A 85 -2.16 -1.54 11.47
C LYS A 85 -1.12 -2.54 11.99
N ASP A 86 -1.58 -3.65 12.54
CA ASP A 86 -0.75 -4.65 13.23
C ASP A 86 -0.92 -6.10 12.69
N ASN A 87 -1.66 -6.26 11.60
CA ASN A 87 -1.82 -7.51 10.88
C ASN A 87 -1.72 -7.29 9.36
N LEU A 88 -0.61 -6.71 8.92
CA LEU A 88 -0.38 -6.40 7.51
C LEU A 88 -0.21 -7.64 6.65
N PHE A 89 -0.52 -7.53 5.35
CA PHE A 89 -0.02 -8.47 4.35
C PHE A 89 1.50 -8.42 4.31
N GLN A 90 2.13 -9.51 3.88
CA GLN A 90 3.55 -9.46 3.55
C GLN A 90 3.73 -8.58 2.31
N PRO A 91 4.69 -7.65 2.33
CA PRO A 91 4.98 -6.85 1.14
C PRO A 91 5.36 -7.74 -0.05
N ASP A 92 4.84 -7.41 -1.23
CA ASP A 92 5.24 -8.12 -2.44
C ASP A 92 6.75 -7.99 -2.69
N PRO A 93 7.40 -8.98 -3.33
CA PRO A 93 8.85 -9.00 -3.55
C PRO A 93 9.41 -7.74 -4.20
N ILE A 94 8.62 -7.07 -5.05
CA ILE A 94 9.02 -5.82 -5.70
C ILE A 94 9.35 -4.70 -4.68
N PHE A 95 8.62 -4.63 -3.55
CA PHE A 95 8.89 -3.62 -2.53
C PHE A 95 10.19 -3.89 -1.77
N HIS A 96 10.53 -5.16 -1.57
CA HIS A 96 11.83 -5.55 -1.01
C HIS A 96 12.97 -5.20 -1.96
N LEU A 97 12.77 -5.42 -3.26
CA LEU A 97 13.75 -5.04 -4.28
C LEU A 97 13.95 -3.53 -4.31
N ILE A 98 12.87 -2.75 -4.34
CA ILE A 98 12.93 -1.28 -4.33
C ILE A 98 13.68 -0.79 -3.07
N GLN A 99 13.33 -1.30 -1.89
CA GLN A 99 13.98 -0.94 -0.64
C GLN A 99 15.50 -1.21 -0.67
N LYS A 100 15.88 -2.40 -1.15
CA LYS A 100 17.28 -2.81 -1.25
C LYS A 100 18.08 -1.95 -2.23
N GLU A 101 17.49 -1.61 -3.38
CA GLU A 101 18.18 -0.83 -4.42
C GLU A 101 18.23 0.67 -4.10
N SER A 102 17.18 1.23 -3.50
CA SER A 102 17.14 2.63 -3.10
C SER A 102 17.92 2.92 -1.82
N GLY A 103 18.08 1.93 -0.95
CA GLY A 103 18.63 2.13 0.39
C GLY A 103 17.67 2.84 1.35
N GLU A 104 16.41 3.05 0.96
CA GLU A 104 15.41 3.69 1.81
C GLU A 104 15.14 2.88 3.08
N ASN A 105 14.85 3.56 4.17
CA ASN A 105 14.44 2.89 5.39
C ASN A 105 12.98 2.40 5.29
N TRP A 106 12.62 1.39 6.07
CA TRP A 106 11.28 0.81 6.03
C TRP A 106 10.17 1.77 6.46
N LYS A 107 10.49 2.75 7.29
CA LYS A 107 9.52 3.78 7.69
C LYS A 107 9.06 4.58 6.46
N ASP A 108 9.99 5.05 5.65
CA ASP A 108 9.69 5.81 4.44
C ASP A 108 9.04 4.92 3.37
N MET A 109 9.45 3.63 3.26
CA MET A 109 8.80 2.67 2.38
C MET A 109 7.30 2.54 2.67
N PHE A 110 6.89 2.40 3.93
CA PHE A 110 5.47 2.34 4.33
C PHE A 110 4.73 3.68 4.15
N GLU A 111 5.42 4.80 4.19
CA GLU A 111 4.85 6.11 3.93
C GLU A 111 4.61 6.37 2.45
N ILE A 112 5.53 5.92 1.60
CA ILE A 112 5.50 6.17 0.15
C ILE A 112 4.65 5.13 -0.59
N TYR A 113 4.83 3.85 -0.26
CA TYR A 113 4.25 2.72 -0.98
C TYR A 113 3.10 2.06 -0.23
N ASN A 114 2.16 1.47 -0.98
CA ASN A 114 1.04 0.72 -0.42
C ASN A 114 1.42 -0.66 0.14
N MET A 115 2.63 -1.13 -0.11
CA MET A 115 3.20 -2.39 0.38
C MET A 115 2.30 -3.63 0.14
N GLY A 116 1.58 -3.65 -0.99
CA GLY A 116 0.63 -4.71 -1.35
C GLY A 116 -0.80 -4.46 -0.86
N MET A 117 -1.02 -3.44 -0.03
CA MET A 117 -2.34 -3.06 0.48
C MET A 117 -2.93 -1.88 -0.30
N GLY A 118 -3.50 -2.15 -1.47
CA GLY A 118 -3.97 -1.07 -2.36
C GLY A 118 -5.21 -0.34 -1.87
N PHE A 119 -6.07 -0.99 -1.06
CA PHE A 119 -7.32 -0.40 -0.57
C PHE A 119 -7.65 -0.83 0.85
N GLU A 120 -8.22 0.08 1.64
CA GLU A 120 -8.70 -0.17 3.00
C GLU A 120 -10.14 0.29 3.15
N ILE A 121 -10.95 -0.52 3.83
CA ILE A 121 -12.31 -0.19 4.25
C ILE A 121 -12.30 -0.07 5.76
N ILE A 122 -12.76 1.07 6.27
CA ILE A 122 -12.95 1.33 7.69
C ILE A 122 -14.43 1.10 7.97
N ALA A 123 -14.73 0.15 8.85
CA ALA A 123 -16.09 -0.26 9.12
C ALA A 123 -16.25 -0.71 10.58
N ASP A 124 -17.49 -0.86 11.01
CA ASP A 124 -17.82 -1.47 12.28
C ASP A 124 -17.37 -2.94 12.30
N LYS A 125 -16.98 -3.42 13.47
CA LYS A 125 -16.41 -4.77 13.64
C LYS A 125 -17.37 -5.87 13.20
N GLU A 126 -18.65 -5.66 13.39
CA GLU A 126 -19.71 -6.64 13.16
C GLU A 126 -19.83 -7.05 11.67
N VAL A 127 -19.43 -6.18 10.74
CA VAL A 127 -19.49 -6.43 9.29
C VAL A 127 -18.14 -6.86 8.69
N THR A 128 -17.12 -7.10 9.51
CA THR A 128 -15.78 -7.44 9.03
C THR A 128 -15.78 -8.68 8.15
N ASP A 129 -16.39 -9.77 8.63
CA ASP A 129 -16.41 -11.05 7.91
C ASP A 129 -17.23 -10.97 6.62
N ASP A 130 -18.30 -10.18 6.61
CA ASP A 130 -19.09 -9.94 5.40
C ASP A 130 -18.28 -9.21 4.34
N ILE A 131 -17.53 -8.17 4.72
CA ILE A 131 -16.67 -7.41 3.80
C ILE A 131 -15.55 -8.29 3.26
N ILE A 132 -14.91 -9.11 4.10
CA ILE A 132 -13.89 -10.07 3.66
C ILE A 132 -14.48 -11.04 2.64
N SER A 133 -15.63 -11.67 2.96
CA SER A 133 -16.31 -12.61 2.06
C SER A 133 -16.72 -11.98 0.72
N ILE A 134 -17.16 -10.70 0.74
CA ILE A 134 -17.44 -9.95 -0.49
C ILE A 134 -16.17 -9.82 -1.33
N SER A 135 -15.04 -9.39 -0.74
CA SER A 135 -13.79 -9.23 -1.45
C SER A 135 -13.30 -10.54 -2.09
N GLU A 136 -13.35 -11.63 -1.33
CA GLU A 136 -12.96 -12.96 -1.79
C GLU A 136 -13.85 -13.46 -2.93
N SER A 137 -15.15 -13.14 -2.93
CA SER A 137 -16.07 -13.48 -4.01
C SER A 137 -15.70 -12.84 -5.36
N PHE A 138 -14.94 -11.75 -5.34
CA PHE A 138 -14.36 -11.10 -6.51
C PHE A 138 -12.90 -11.52 -6.78
N GLY A 139 -12.40 -12.54 -6.08
CA GLY A 139 -11.03 -13.04 -6.23
C GLY A 139 -9.96 -12.11 -5.63
N LEU A 140 -10.33 -11.19 -4.75
CA LEU A 140 -9.40 -10.31 -4.06
C LEU A 140 -9.25 -10.75 -2.60
N GLU A 141 -8.02 -11.11 -2.23
CA GLU A 141 -7.69 -11.44 -0.84
C GLU A 141 -7.95 -10.22 0.06
N ALA A 142 -8.59 -10.46 1.20
CA ALA A 142 -8.88 -9.45 2.21
C ALA A 142 -8.70 -10.02 3.61
N LYS A 143 -8.36 -9.16 4.56
CA LYS A 143 -8.31 -9.51 5.98
C LYS A 143 -8.45 -8.29 6.87
N LEU A 144 -8.77 -8.53 8.13
CA LEU A 144 -8.67 -7.49 9.15
C LEU A 144 -7.20 -7.13 9.39
N VAL A 145 -6.80 -5.94 8.97
CA VAL A 145 -5.40 -5.46 9.04
C VAL A 145 -5.10 -4.65 10.30
N GLY A 146 -6.15 -4.22 11.01
CA GLY A 146 -5.97 -3.40 12.20
C GLY A 146 -7.27 -2.83 12.75
N ARG A 147 -7.16 -1.73 13.47
CA ARG A 147 -8.29 -1.07 14.14
C ARG A 147 -8.10 0.43 14.28
N CYS A 148 -9.21 1.14 14.45
CA CYS A 148 -9.23 2.54 14.81
C CYS A 148 -9.29 2.70 16.32
N GLN A 149 -8.48 3.60 16.88
CA GLN A 149 -8.45 3.95 18.30
C GLN A 149 -8.53 5.48 18.44
N LYS A 150 -9.07 5.95 19.56
CA LYS A 150 -9.06 7.38 19.89
C LYS A 150 -7.60 7.86 20.03
N SER A 151 -7.30 9.01 19.43
CA SER A 151 -6.02 9.69 19.55
C SER A 151 -6.16 11.06 20.22
N ASP A 152 -5.10 11.51 20.86
CA ASP A 152 -5.09 12.80 21.57
C ASP A 152 -4.74 13.95 20.61
N GLY A 153 -5.75 14.68 20.17
CA GLY A 153 -5.63 15.95 19.47
C GLY A 153 -5.36 15.89 17.98
N ARG A 154 -4.84 14.80 17.41
CA ARG A 154 -4.57 14.65 15.97
C ARG A 154 -4.58 13.21 15.50
N ASN A 155 -4.69 13.02 14.19
CA ASN A 155 -4.61 11.70 13.60
C ASN A 155 -3.20 11.12 13.70
N LYS A 156 -3.14 9.80 13.81
CA LYS A 156 -1.89 9.01 13.78
C LYS A 156 -2.11 7.76 12.97
N VAL A 157 -1.04 7.23 12.39
CA VAL A 157 -0.97 5.86 11.90
C VAL A 157 0.13 5.14 12.66
N THR A 158 -0.19 3.99 13.22
CA THR A 158 0.76 3.10 13.88
C THR A 158 0.85 1.82 13.07
N VAL A 159 2.01 1.57 12.49
CA VAL A 159 2.31 0.34 11.74
C VAL A 159 3.15 -0.57 12.64
N LYS A 160 2.73 -1.84 12.75
CA LYS A 160 3.51 -2.90 13.38
C LYS A 160 3.73 -4.01 12.37
N SER A 161 4.98 -4.27 12.05
CA SER A 161 5.37 -5.20 11.01
C SER A 161 6.64 -5.97 11.37
N GLN A 162 6.98 -6.96 10.56
CA GLN A 162 8.25 -7.68 10.69
C GLN A 162 9.47 -6.77 10.41
N GLN A 163 9.26 -5.68 9.66
CA GLN A 163 10.30 -4.71 9.32
C GLN A 163 10.50 -3.65 10.43
N GLY A 164 9.63 -3.63 11.43
CA GLY A 164 9.69 -2.73 12.57
C GLY A 164 8.35 -2.09 12.91
N ASP A 165 8.34 -1.36 14.01
CA ASP A 165 7.20 -0.60 14.50
C ASP A 165 7.41 0.88 14.21
N PHE A 166 6.44 1.50 13.51
CA PHE A 166 6.54 2.88 13.06
C PHE A 166 5.31 3.67 13.45
N GLN A 167 5.50 4.95 13.74
CA GLN A 167 4.42 5.88 14.02
C GLN A 167 4.54 7.11 13.12
N TYR A 168 3.40 7.50 12.54
CA TYR A 168 3.28 8.64 11.64
C TYR A 168 2.24 9.60 12.23
N PRO A 169 2.64 10.81 12.59
CA PRO A 169 1.72 11.88 13.01
C PRO A 169 1.14 12.59 11.78
N SER A 170 -0.06 13.14 11.92
CA SER A 170 -0.63 14.07 10.95
C SER A 170 0.02 15.43 11.06
#